data_fb5dc03fd26aa152294aa2ad4b11129a
#
_entry.id   fb5dc03fd26aa152294aa2ad4b11129a
#
_cell.length_a   1.000
_cell.length_b   1.000
_cell.length_c   1.000
_cell.angle_alpha   90.00
_cell.angle_beta   90.00
_cell.angle_gamma   90.00
#
_symmetry.space_group_name_H-M   'P 1'
#
loop_
_entity.id
_entity.type
_entity.pdbx_description
1 polymer ?
#
loop_
_entity_poly.entity_id
_entity_poly.type
_entity_poly.pdbx_seq_one_letter_code
_entity_poly.pdbx_strand_id
1 'polypeptide(L)'
;PPLDAIQKLIDADKDIITGLTTSRLDESVLAFWKNGYPEQDQKREFLKNSPEIVEIDGAGLYLTLIKRPVLEKILFNWNSIVDDAEFYIRARVLGYKIFMHQGILCKHFRDKENYYLPKI
;
A
#
# COMPACT_ATOMS: atom_id res chain seq x y z
N PRO A 1 3.56 -12.24 -4.06
CA PRO A 1 3.16 -12.14 -2.65
C PRO A 1 3.22 -13.51 -1.97
N PRO A 2 3.31 -13.53 -0.63
CA PRO A 2 3.24 -14.78 0.12
C PRO A 2 1.93 -15.53 -0.12
N LEU A 3 1.93 -16.86 0.05
CA LEU A 3 0.75 -17.70 -0.21
C LEU A 3 -0.46 -17.34 0.68
N ASP A 4 -0.21 -16.84 1.87
CA ASP A 4 -1.25 -16.46 2.84
C ASP A 4 -1.61 -14.96 2.81
N ALA A 5 -1.09 -14.21 1.84
CA ALA A 5 -1.26 -12.76 1.78
C ALA A 5 -2.72 -12.33 1.73
N ILE A 6 -3.52 -12.95 0.88
CA ILE A 6 -4.93 -12.60 0.73
C ILE A 6 -5.69 -12.81 2.04
N GLN A 7 -5.44 -13.94 2.73
CA GLN A 7 -6.09 -14.22 4.00
C GLN A 7 -5.71 -13.21 5.07
N LYS A 8 -4.43 -12.82 5.12
CA LYS A 8 -3.95 -11.79 6.06
C LYS A 8 -4.63 -10.44 5.81
N LEU A 9 -4.81 -10.05 4.56
CA LEU A 9 -5.51 -8.82 4.21
C LEU A 9 -6.98 -8.86 4.62
N ILE A 10 -7.64 -9.99 4.39
CA ILE A 10 -9.05 -10.18 4.78
C ILE A 10 -9.17 -10.11 6.31
N ASP A 11 -8.31 -10.82 7.04
CA ASP A 11 -8.34 -10.89 8.50
C ASP A 11 -8.10 -9.53 9.16
N ALA A 12 -7.35 -8.66 8.51
CA ALA A 12 -7.11 -7.31 9.02
C ALA A 12 -8.38 -6.44 9.06
N ASP A 13 -9.38 -6.76 8.25
CA ASP A 13 -10.69 -6.09 8.20
C ASP A 13 -10.61 -4.57 8.10
N LYS A 14 -9.90 -4.09 7.09
CA LYS A 14 -9.78 -2.66 6.79
C LYS A 14 -10.47 -2.33 5.48
N ASP A 15 -10.97 -1.11 5.36
CA ASP A 15 -11.60 -0.64 4.11
C ASP A 15 -10.61 -0.64 2.94
N ILE A 16 -9.37 -0.24 3.21
CA ILE A 16 -8.27 -0.23 2.26
C ILE A 16 -7.02 -0.72 2.97
N ILE A 17 -6.42 -1.80 2.48
CA ILE A 17 -5.18 -2.34 3.03
C ILE A 17 -4.29 -2.90 1.92
N THR A 18 -3.00 -2.65 1.99
CA THR A 18 -2.02 -3.08 1.01
C THR A 18 -0.86 -3.84 1.68
N GLY A 19 -0.17 -4.66 0.91
CA GLY A 19 1.12 -5.22 1.31
C GLY A 19 2.25 -4.21 1.11
N LEU A 20 3.44 -4.55 1.56
CA LEU A 20 4.64 -3.72 1.42
C LEU A 20 5.44 -4.17 0.20
N THR A 21 5.78 -3.24 -0.68
CA THR A 21 6.63 -3.51 -1.84
C THR A 21 7.62 -2.35 -2.07
N THR A 22 8.44 -2.48 -3.11
CA THR A 22 9.42 -1.46 -3.49
C THR A 22 9.07 -0.84 -4.83
N SER A 23 9.80 0.23 -5.18
CA SER A 23 9.81 0.74 -6.54
C SER A 23 10.36 -0.33 -7.50
N ARG A 24 9.82 -0.38 -8.71
CA ARG A 24 10.29 -1.25 -9.78
C ARG A 24 11.74 -0.94 -10.20
N LEU A 25 12.15 0.31 -10.06
CA LEU A 25 13.45 0.78 -10.54
C LEU A 25 14.54 0.73 -9.49
N ASP A 26 14.18 0.69 -8.20
CA ASP A 26 15.15 0.75 -7.10
C ASP A 26 14.62 -0.02 -5.88
N GLU A 27 15.32 -1.10 -5.52
CA GLU A 27 14.98 -1.93 -4.36
C GLU A 27 15.03 -1.16 -3.04
N SER A 28 15.84 -0.10 -2.94
CA SER A 28 15.94 0.70 -1.74
C SER A 28 14.75 1.64 -1.52
N VAL A 29 13.92 1.84 -2.54
CA VAL A 29 12.78 2.75 -2.49
C VAL A 29 11.51 2.00 -2.12
N LEU A 30 11.02 2.21 -0.91
CA LEU A 30 9.75 1.65 -0.45
C LEU A 30 8.60 2.37 -1.14
N ALA A 31 7.67 1.59 -1.71
CA ALA A 31 6.59 2.11 -2.56
C ALA A 31 5.36 2.50 -1.73
N PHE A 32 5.56 3.34 -0.73
CA PHE A 32 4.46 3.96 0.01
C PHE A 32 4.84 5.39 0.40
N TRP A 33 3.86 6.17 0.81
CA TRP A 33 4.11 7.51 1.35
C TRP A 33 3.33 7.74 2.63
N LYS A 34 3.93 8.57 3.48
CA LYS A 34 3.38 9.00 4.76
C LYS A 34 3.80 10.44 5.01
N ASN A 35 2.84 11.31 5.29
CA ASN A 35 3.12 12.72 5.60
C ASN A 35 4.05 12.83 6.81
N GLY A 36 5.07 13.67 6.71
CA GLY A 36 6.09 13.83 7.73
C GLY A 36 7.31 12.90 7.58
N TYR A 37 7.28 11.98 6.60
CA TYR A 37 8.33 10.99 6.37
C TYR A 37 8.70 10.95 4.88
N PRO A 38 9.26 12.05 4.31
CA PRO A 38 9.55 12.12 2.88
C PRO A 38 10.74 11.27 2.43
N GLU A 39 11.73 11.04 3.31
CA GLU A 39 12.95 10.32 2.97
C GLU A 39 12.82 8.82 3.25
N GLN A 40 13.56 7.99 2.49
CA GLN A 40 13.48 6.54 2.63
C GLN A 40 13.94 6.06 4.01
N ASP A 41 14.99 6.65 4.57
CA ASP A 41 15.47 6.29 5.90
C ASP A 41 14.44 6.64 6.98
N GLN A 42 13.74 7.76 6.83
CA GLN A 42 12.65 8.15 7.71
C GLN A 42 11.49 7.16 7.61
N LYS A 43 11.13 6.70 6.41
CA LYS A 43 10.09 5.70 6.20
C LYS A 43 10.44 4.37 6.87
N ARG A 44 11.69 3.92 6.75
CA ARG A 44 12.16 2.70 7.42
C ARG A 44 12.06 2.81 8.93
N GLU A 45 12.51 3.93 9.48
CA GLU A 45 12.42 4.17 10.92
C GLU A 45 10.97 4.22 11.40
N PHE A 46 10.09 4.87 10.64
CA PHE A 46 8.66 4.89 10.90
C PHE A 46 8.09 3.48 10.97
N LEU A 47 8.42 2.62 10.02
CA LEU A 47 7.92 1.25 9.97
C LEU A 47 8.44 0.42 11.16
N LYS A 48 9.71 0.57 11.53
CA LYS A 48 10.29 -0.15 12.66
C LYS A 48 9.60 0.17 13.99
N ASN A 49 9.10 1.38 14.14
CA ASN A 49 8.43 1.85 15.36
C ASN A 49 6.91 1.74 15.30
N SER A 50 6.37 1.15 14.23
CA SER A 50 4.94 1.02 13.99
C SER A 50 4.46 -0.41 14.19
N PRO A 51 3.16 -0.63 14.48
CA PRO A 51 2.59 -1.98 14.53
C PRO A 51 2.61 -2.64 13.16
N GLU A 52 2.36 -3.95 13.13
CA GLU A 52 2.36 -4.73 11.89
C GLU A 52 1.37 -4.17 10.86
N ILE A 53 0.19 -3.76 11.30
CA ILE A 53 -0.80 -3.09 10.46
C ILE A 53 -0.75 -1.60 10.81
N VAL A 54 -0.27 -0.79 9.89
CA VAL A 54 0.02 0.63 10.11
C VAL A 54 -0.72 1.52 9.14
N GLU A 55 -1.21 2.65 9.63
CA GLU A 55 -1.86 3.66 8.77
C GLU A 55 -0.81 4.41 7.96
N ILE A 56 -1.07 4.52 6.65
CA ILE A 56 -0.25 5.25 5.69
C ILE A 56 -1.12 6.22 4.89
N ASP A 57 -0.51 7.05 4.04
CA ASP A 57 -1.26 7.99 3.20
C ASP A 57 -1.47 7.47 1.77
N GLY A 58 -0.69 6.52 1.35
CA GLY A 58 -0.86 5.86 0.05
C GLY A 58 0.28 4.91 -0.27
N ALA A 59 0.12 4.17 -1.34
CA ALA A 59 1.09 3.19 -1.81
C ALA A 59 0.84 2.88 -3.29
N GLY A 60 1.69 2.06 -3.90
CA GLY A 60 1.37 1.47 -5.20
C GLY A 60 0.23 0.46 -5.07
N LEU A 61 -0.59 0.32 -6.10
CA LEU A 61 -1.69 -0.65 -6.13
C LEU A 61 -1.22 -2.04 -6.60
N TYR A 62 -0.22 -2.61 -5.92
CA TYR A 62 0.35 -3.92 -6.30
C TYR A 62 -0.44 -5.09 -5.73
N LEU A 63 -0.64 -5.09 -4.42
CA LEU A 63 -1.48 -6.06 -3.73
C LEU A 63 -2.31 -5.29 -2.71
N THR A 64 -3.50 -4.91 -3.11
CA THR A 64 -4.35 -4.04 -2.30
C THR A 64 -5.75 -4.63 -2.25
N LEU A 65 -6.27 -4.79 -1.05
CA LEU A 65 -7.66 -5.18 -0.82
C LEU A 65 -8.47 -3.92 -0.54
N ILE A 66 -9.49 -3.70 -1.34
CA ILE A 66 -10.37 -2.53 -1.24
C ILE A 66 -11.80 -3.04 -1.10
N LYS A 67 -12.48 -2.67 -0.02
CA LYS A 67 -13.87 -3.05 0.16
C LYS A 67 -14.75 -2.36 -0.89
N ARG A 68 -15.74 -3.09 -1.39
CA ARG A 68 -16.64 -2.63 -2.44
C ARG A 68 -17.27 -1.25 -2.20
N PRO A 69 -17.75 -0.92 -0.99
CA PRO A 69 -18.33 0.40 -0.75
C PRO A 69 -17.38 1.58 -1.04
N VAL A 70 -16.07 1.39 -0.83
CA VAL A 70 -15.06 2.41 -1.15
C VAL A 70 -15.04 2.67 -2.65
N LEU A 71 -14.96 1.61 -3.45
CA LEU A 71 -14.95 1.73 -4.91
C LEU A 71 -16.23 2.36 -5.44
N GLU A 72 -17.38 1.97 -4.90
CA GLU A 72 -18.67 2.53 -5.29
C GLU A 72 -18.75 4.03 -5.02
N LYS A 73 -18.26 4.48 -3.86
CA LYS A 73 -18.24 5.91 -3.51
C LYS A 73 -17.30 6.71 -4.40
N ILE A 74 -16.15 6.16 -4.74
CA ILE A 74 -15.19 6.82 -5.63
C ILE A 74 -15.80 6.97 -7.02
N LEU A 75 -16.40 5.91 -7.56
CA LEU A 75 -17.07 5.97 -8.86
C LEU A 75 -18.25 6.94 -8.85
N PHE A 76 -19.03 6.99 -7.77
CA PHE A 76 -20.14 7.92 -7.64
C PHE A 76 -19.67 9.37 -7.69
N ASN A 77 -18.59 9.72 -6.98
CA ASN A 77 -18.13 11.10 -6.84
C ASN A 77 -17.30 11.58 -8.04
N TRP A 78 -16.50 10.70 -8.67
CA TRP A 78 -15.57 11.09 -9.74
C TRP A 78 -15.79 10.36 -11.07
N ASN A 79 -16.70 9.39 -11.08
CA ASN A 79 -17.06 8.61 -12.27
C ASN A 79 -15.87 7.93 -12.97
N SER A 80 -14.78 7.72 -12.22
CA SER A 80 -13.60 7.02 -12.75
C SER A 80 -12.66 6.61 -11.61
N ILE A 81 -11.83 5.60 -11.87
CA ILE A 81 -10.66 5.28 -11.07
C ILE A 81 -9.46 5.58 -11.95
N VAL A 82 -8.62 6.50 -11.49
CA VAL A 82 -7.42 6.94 -12.22
C VAL A 82 -6.18 6.20 -11.69
N ASP A 83 -4.99 6.84 -11.67
CA ASP A 83 -3.79 6.21 -11.15
C ASP A 83 -3.85 5.97 -9.63
N ASP A 84 -2.87 5.25 -9.11
CA ASP A 84 -2.82 4.87 -7.70
C ASP A 84 -2.72 6.08 -6.76
N ALA A 85 -1.91 7.08 -7.08
CA ALA A 85 -1.79 8.27 -6.24
C ALA A 85 -3.15 8.99 -6.11
N GLU A 86 -3.83 9.20 -7.22
CA GLU A 86 -5.13 9.86 -7.24
C GLU A 86 -6.20 9.04 -6.53
N PHE A 87 -6.17 7.72 -6.65
CA PHE A 87 -7.08 6.85 -5.93
C PHE A 87 -6.99 7.07 -4.42
N TYR A 88 -5.78 7.08 -3.86
CA TYR A 88 -5.59 7.25 -2.42
C TYR A 88 -5.99 8.66 -1.96
N ILE A 89 -5.71 9.69 -2.75
CA ILE A 89 -6.13 11.05 -2.45
C ILE A 89 -7.66 11.11 -2.37
N ARG A 90 -8.36 10.56 -3.34
CA ARG A 90 -9.83 10.52 -3.37
C ARG A 90 -10.42 9.75 -2.20
N ALA A 91 -9.85 8.59 -1.88
CA ALA A 91 -10.28 7.79 -0.74
C ALA A 91 -10.16 8.57 0.58
N ARG A 92 -9.06 9.28 0.76
CA ARG A 92 -8.83 10.09 1.96
C ARG A 92 -9.78 11.29 2.03
N VAL A 93 -10.06 11.93 0.91
CA VAL A 93 -11.07 13.01 0.83
C VAL A 93 -12.44 12.52 1.31
N LEU A 94 -12.79 11.27 1.02
CA LEU A 94 -14.03 10.66 1.48
C LEU A 94 -13.98 10.18 2.94
N GLY A 95 -12.86 10.35 3.63
CA GLY A 95 -12.70 9.98 5.03
C GLY A 95 -12.19 8.56 5.29
N TYR A 96 -11.80 7.82 4.25
CA TYR A 96 -11.22 6.49 4.43
C TYR A 96 -9.77 6.58 4.87
N LYS A 97 -9.37 5.64 5.73
CA LYS A 97 -7.98 5.45 6.13
C LYS A 97 -7.35 4.35 5.29
N ILE A 98 -6.06 4.51 4.99
CA ILE A 98 -5.29 3.53 4.22
C ILE A 98 -4.32 2.84 5.17
N PHE A 99 -4.29 1.50 5.13
CA PHE A 99 -3.41 0.70 5.97
C PHE A 99 -2.45 -0.12 5.13
N MET A 100 -1.31 -0.46 5.72
CA MET A 100 -0.32 -1.35 5.14
C MET A 100 0.00 -2.46 6.12
N HIS A 101 0.05 -3.71 5.62
CA HIS A 101 0.42 -4.88 6.40
C HIS A 101 1.90 -5.16 6.18
N GLN A 102 2.73 -4.87 7.18
CA GLN A 102 4.18 -5.06 7.08
C GLN A 102 4.60 -6.53 7.03
N GLY A 103 3.74 -7.44 7.47
CA GLY A 103 3.97 -8.89 7.39
C GLY A 103 3.81 -9.45 5.99
N ILE A 104 3.31 -8.66 5.04
CA ILE A 104 3.13 -9.08 3.65
C ILE A 104 4.15 -8.36 2.78
N LEU A 105 5.26 -9.04 2.48
CA LEU A 105 6.32 -8.51 1.63
C LEU A 105 6.06 -8.95 0.20
N CYS A 106 5.77 -8.00 -0.68
CA CYS A 106 5.45 -8.27 -2.07
C CYS A 106 6.71 -8.17 -2.94
N LYS A 107 6.94 -9.21 -3.74
CA LYS A 107 7.98 -9.19 -4.75
C LYS A 107 7.60 -8.22 -5.87
N HIS A 108 8.51 -7.33 -6.22
CA HIS A 108 8.33 -6.48 -7.39
C HIS A 108 9.29 -6.94 -8.48
N PHE A 109 8.78 -7.64 -9.48
CA PHE A 109 9.61 -8.20 -10.54
C PHE A 109 10.14 -7.10 -11.45
N ARG A 110 11.47 -7.08 -11.62
CA ARG A 110 12.14 -6.22 -12.59
C ARG A 110 12.05 -6.84 -13.99
N ASP A 111 12.15 -8.18 -14.04
CA ASP A 111 11.99 -9.01 -15.24
C ASP A 111 11.48 -10.40 -14.83
N LYS A 112 11.47 -11.38 -15.74
CA LYS A 112 10.92 -12.73 -15.48
C LYS A 112 11.63 -13.48 -14.34
N GLU A 113 12.91 -13.20 -14.12
CA GLU A 113 13.75 -13.99 -13.20
C GLU A 113 14.19 -13.17 -11.98
N ASN A 114 14.23 -11.83 -12.09
CA ASN A 114 14.75 -10.94 -11.05
C ASN A 114 13.62 -10.14 -10.42
N TYR A 115 13.65 -10.05 -9.10
CA TYR A 115 12.67 -9.28 -8.35
C TYR A 115 13.32 -8.58 -7.16
N TYR A 116 12.64 -7.56 -6.67
CA TYR A 116 13.00 -6.86 -5.45
C TYR A 116 12.05 -7.22 -4.33
N LEU A 117 12.60 -7.32 -3.10
CA LEU A 117 11.83 -7.40 -1.87
C LEU A 117 12.10 -6.15 -1.03
N PRO A 118 11.11 -5.65 -0.29
CA PRO A 118 11.31 -4.53 0.61
C PRO A 118 12.37 -4.85 1.67
N LYS A 119 13.24 -3.88 1.92
CA LYS A 119 14.25 -3.93 2.99
C LYS A 119 13.96 -2.81 3.98
N ILE A 120 13.78 -3.20 5.19
CA ILE A 120 13.49 -2.28 6.29
C ILE A 120 14.69 -2.15 7.23
#